data_92a20169cfb84b3491993dad6effa1e8
#
_entry.id   92a20169cfb84b3491993dad6effa1e8
#
_cell.length_a   1.000
_cell.length_b   1.000
_cell.length_c   1.000
_cell.angle_alpha   90.00
_cell.angle_beta   90.00
_cell.angle_gamma   90.00
#
_symmetry.space_group_name_H-M   'P 1'
#
loop_
_entity.id
_entity.type
_entity.pdbx_description
1 polymer ?
#
loop_
_entity_poly.entity_id
_entity_poly.type
_entity_poly.pdbx_seq_one_letter_code
_entity_poly.pdbx_strand_id
1 'polypeptide(L)' 'FRMKGLPMEYDKETIKGSTNGYGLGVKFELTNGQVWEQTSSDDEYLHQFMPEVLLDTAGNIGKLKINDMNDWVEIKRIL' A
#
# COMPACT_ATOMS: atom_id res chain seq x y z
N PHE A 1 -12.16 10.75 -21.99
CA PHE A 1 -11.96 10.21 -21.61
C PHE A 1 -11.80 9.54 -21.05
N ARG A 2 -11.60 9.70 -20.90
CA ARG A 2 -11.25 8.78 -20.44
C ARG A 2 -12.20 8.11 -19.95
N MET A 3 -12.55 7.96 -20.42
CA MET A 3 -12.80 7.53 -20.14
C MET A 3 -13.31 7.26 -19.55
N LYS A 4 -13.87 7.55 -19.49
CA LYS A 4 -13.95 7.25 -18.76
C LYS A 4 -14.08 6.63 -18.27
N GLY A 5 -15.03 7.34 -18.41
CA GLY A 5 -14.81 6.70 -17.26
C GLY A 5 -13.98 5.49 -17.29
N LEU A 6 -12.93 5.67 -17.76
CA LEU A 6 -11.98 4.59 -17.69
C LEU A 6 -11.71 4.26 -16.24
N PRO A 7 -11.89 3.02 -15.83
CA PRO A 7 -11.60 2.66 -14.45
C PRO A 7 -10.13 2.85 -14.16
N MET A 8 -9.85 3.30 -12.97
CA MET A 8 -8.48 3.37 -12.49
C MET A 8 -7.93 1.97 -12.35
N GLU A 9 -6.71 1.80 -12.80
CA GLU A 9 -6.02 0.53 -12.62
C GLU A 9 -4.94 0.71 -11.59
N TYR A 10 -5.06 -0.01 -10.50
CA TYR A 10 -4.05 -0.01 -9.46
C TYR A 10 -3.18 -1.25 -9.59
N ASP A 11 -1.93 -1.13 -9.24
CA ASP A 11 -1.07 -2.30 -9.14
C ASP A 11 -1.48 -3.12 -7.94
N LYS A 12 -1.56 -4.42 -8.12
CA LYS A 12 -1.85 -5.34 -7.02
C LYS A 12 -0.58 -6.05 -6.64
N GLU A 13 -0.27 -6.02 -5.35
CA GLU A 13 0.90 -6.71 -4.82
C GLU A 13 0.49 -7.41 -3.54
N THR A 14 1.41 -8.20 -2.99
CA THR A 14 1.17 -8.93 -1.76
C THR A 14 2.25 -8.57 -0.76
N ILE A 15 1.86 -8.31 0.48
CA ILE A 15 2.83 -8.08 1.55
C ILE A 15 3.47 -9.43 1.91
N LYS A 16 4.79 -9.42 2.04
CA LYS A 16 5.55 -10.59 2.44
C LYS A 16 5.45 -10.74 3.96
N GLY A 17 4.94 -11.87 4.42
CA GLY A 17 4.82 -12.13 5.85
C GLY A 17 3.64 -11.37 6.48
N SER A 18 3.77 -11.06 7.75
CA SER A 18 2.68 -10.44 8.50
C SER A 18 2.75 -8.93 8.47
N THR A 19 1.59 -8.28 8.63
CA THR A 19 1.52 -6.85 8.85
C THR A 19 0.53 -6.58 9.97
N ASN A 20 0.70 -5.44 10.65
CA ASN A 20 -0.18 -5.03 11.74
C ASN A 20 -1.03 -3.81 11.38
N GLY A 21 -1.13 -3.49 10.10
CA GLY A 21 -1.95 -2.38 9.64
C GLY A 21 -1.13 -1.14 9.36
N TYR A 22 -1.74 0.02 9.64
CA TYR A 22 -1.16 1.31 9.30
C TYR A 22 -0.54 2.00 10.51
N GLY A 23 0.49 2.80 10.26
CA GLY A 23 1.12 3.64 11.25
C GLY A 23 2.27 4.41 10.61
N LEU A 24 2.53 5.60 11.10
CA LEU A 24 3.65 6.41 10.58
C LEU A 24 4.95 5.62 10.72
N GLY A 25 5.68 5.51 9.63
CA GLY A 25 6.96 4.82 9.62
C GLY A 25 6.87 3.31 9.46
N VAL A 26 5.66 2.76 9.35
CA VAL A 26 5.49 1.32 9.11
C VAL A 26 6.06 0.99 7.72
N LYS A 27 6.78 -0.11 7.65
CA LYS A 27 7.35 -0.59 6.39
C LYS A 27 6.51 -1.74 5.85
N PHE A 28 6.24 -1.66 4.55
CA PHE A 28 5.52 -2.69 3.83
C PHE A 28 6.49 -3.37 2.88
N GLU A 29 6.87 -4.58 3.21
CA GLU A 29 7.75 -5.38 2.38
C GLU A 29 6.88 -6.22 1.46
N LEU A 30 7.08 -6.08 0.15
CA LEU A 30 6.26 -6.75 -0.84
C LEU A 30 6.97 -7.97 -1.39
N THR A 31 6.18 -8.92 -1.89
CA THR A 31 6.75 -10.14 -2.45
C THR A 31 7.55 -9.90 -3.72
N ASN A 32 7.39 -8.74 -4.36
CA ASN A 32 8.18 -8.38 -5.54
C ASN A 32 9.55 -7.80 -5.19
N GLY A 33 9.91 -7.73 -3.91
CA GLY A 33 11.20 -7.24 -3.47
C GLY A 33 11.24 -5.77 -3.11
N GLN A 34 10.17 -5.03 -3.39
CA GLN A 34 10.11 -3.62 -3.03
C GLN A 34 9.75 -3.45 -1.56
N VAL A 35 10.26 -2.38 -0.96
CA VAL A 35 9.90 -1.99 0.40
C VAL A 35 9.43 -0.55 0.37
N TRP A 36 8.25 -0.31 0.92
CA TRP A 36 7.64 1.01 1.00
C TRP A 36 7.42 1.38 2.47
N GLU A 37 7.52 2.65 2.77
CA GLU A 37 7.32 3.15 4.14
C GLU A 37 6.16 4.13 4.16
N GLN A 38 5.27 3.99 5.15
CA GLN A 38 4.16 4.91 5.32
C GLN A 38 4.66 6.27 5.79
N THR A 39 4.24 7.32 5.08
CA THR A 39 4.65 8.69 5.41
C THR A 39 3.52 9.52 6.00
N SER A 40 2.27 9.07 5.87
CA SER A 40 1.14 9.74 6.51
C SER A 40 0.96 9.26 7.94
N SER A 41 0.19 10.02 8.71
CA SER A 41 0.02 9.74 10.14
C SER A 41 -1.17 8.83 10.43
N ASP A 42 -1.80 8.27 9.40
CA ASP A 42 -2.90 7.35 9.60
C ASP A 42 -2.46 6.17 10.46
N ASP A 43 -3.36 5.74 11.34
CA ASP A 43 -3.03 4.72 12.32
C ASP A 43 -4.24 3.82 12.51
N GLU A 44 -4.10 2.56 12.13
CA GLU A 44 -5.18 1.58 12.28
C GLU A 44 -4.56 0.19 12.39
N TYR A 45 -4.88 -0.52 13.46
CA TYR A 45 -4.32 -1.84 13.70
C TYR A 45 -5.21 -2.93 13.10
N LEU A 46 -4.60 -3.80 12.30
CA LEU A 46 -5.26 -5.01 11.83
C LEU A 46 -4.17 -6.01 11.45
N HIS A 47 -4.06 -7.09 12.22
CA HIS A 47 -3.06 -8.10 11.95
C HIS A 47 -3.53 -9.00 10.80
N GLN A 48 -2.70 -9.15 9.79
CA GLN A 48 -2.98 -10.00 8.64
C GLN A 48 -1.70 -10.69 8.19
N PHE A 49 -1.86 -11.87 7.59
CA PHE A 49 -0.73 -12.62 7.03
C PHE A 49 -0.81 -12.55 5.52
N MET A 50 0.23 -12.01 4.90
CA MET A 50 0.37 -11.89 3.45
C MET A 50 -0.86 -11.29 2.77
N PRO A 51 -1.37 -10.14 3.25
CA PRO A 51 -2.53 -9.55 2.61
C PRO A 51 -2.18 -8.96 1.25
N GLU A 52 -3.17 -8.94 0.38
CA GLU A 52 -3.05 -8.24 -0.89
C GLU A 52 -3.19 -6.74 -0.66
N VAL A 53 -2.43 -5.95 -1.41
CA VAL A 53 -2.49 -4.50 -1.33
C VAL A 53 -2.68 -3.91 -2.72
N LEU A 54 -3.25 -2.72 -2.76
CA LEU A 54 -3.36 -1.92 -3.97
C LEU A 54 -2.35 -0.79 -3.87
N LEU A 55 -1.67 -0.52 -4.97
CA LEU A 55 -0.68 0.56 -5.06
C LEU A 55 -1.08 1.54 -6.14
N ASP A 56 -1.02 2.81 -5.81
CA ASP A 56 -1.19 3.90 -6.77
C ASP A 56 0.04 4.78 -6.64
N THR A 57 1.05 4.53 -7.48
CA THR A 57 2.36 5.14 -7.29
C THR A 57 2.82 5.86 -8.54
N ALA A 58 3.67 6.86 -8.33
CA ALA A 58 4.36 7.58 -9.39
C ALA A 58 5.82 7.70 -8.96
N GLY A 59 6.68 6.87 -9.55
CA GLY A 59 8.08 6.82 -9.14
C GLY A 59 8.22 6.25 -7.74
N ASN A 60 8.82 7.03 -6.85
CA ASN A 60 9.14 6.56 -5.50
C ASN A 60 8.15 7.03 -4.44
N ILE A 61 7.01 7.61 -4.84
CA ILE A 61 5.97 8.02 -3.91
C ILE A 61 4.63 7.52 -4.40
N GLY A 62 3.65 7.47 -3.51
CA GLY A 62 2.31 7.06 -3.88
C GLY A 62 1.45 6.79 -2.68
N LYS A 63 0.46 5.93 -2.91
CA LYS A 63 -0.50 5.52 -1.89
C LYS A 63 -0.65 4.02 -1.91
N LEU A 64 -0.97 3.47 -0.76
CA LEU A 64 -1.17 2.03 -0.60
C LEU A 64 -2.44 1.79 0.21
N LYS A 65 -3.21 0.78 -0.19
CA LYS A 65 -4.36 0.34 0.57
C LYS A 65 -4.26 -1.17 0.78
N ILE A 66 -4.31 -1.59 2.04
CA ILE A 66 -4.40 -3.01 2.36
C ILE A 66 -5.82 -3.45 2.07
N ASN A 67 -5.97 -4.60 1.40
CA ASN A 67 -7.23 -4.99 0.78
C ASN A 67 -8.44 -5.00 1.73
N ASP A 68 -8.24 -5.45 2.97
CA ASP A 68 -9.34 -5.55 3.93
C ASP A 68 -9.50 -4.30 4.78
N MET A 69 -8.78 -3.23 4.47
CA MET A 69 -8.88 -1.97 5.17
C MET A 69 -9.49 -0.91 4.25
N ASN A 70 -10.08 0.13 4.82
CA ASN A 70 -10.83 1.10 4.02
C ASN A 70 -10.00 2.28 3.55
N ASP A 71 -8.88 2.57 4.20
CA ASP A 71 -8.16 3.80 3.97
C ASP A 71 -6.94 3.57 3.10
N TRP A 72 -6.60 4.60 2.31
CA TRP A 72 -5.33 4.68 1.61
C TRP A 72 -4.35 5.44 2.50
N VAL A 73 -3.09 5.00 2.52
CA VAL A 73 -2.03 5.70 3.24
C VAL A 73 -0.97 6.13 2.26
N GLU A 74 -0.30 7.25 2.56
CA GLU A 74 0.77 7.74 1.71
C GLU A 74 2.04 6.96 2.02
N ILE A 75 2.79 6.66 0.96
CA ILE A 75 3.99 5.84 1.08
C ILE A 75 5.12 6.42 0.24
N LYS A 76 6.35 6.08 0.62
CA LYS A 76 7.53 6.33 -0.20
C LYS A 76 8.31 5.03 -0.32
N ARG A 77 8.96 4.86 -1.48
CA ARG A 77 9.76 3.66 -1.70
C ARG A 77 11.11 3.79 -1.02
N ILE A 78 11.52 2.73 -0.34
CA ILE A 78 12.80 2.67 0.34
C ILE A 78 13.75 1.75 -0.40
N LEU A 79 13.19 0.69 -0.99
CA LEU A 79 14.05 -0.30 -1.64
C LEU A 79 13.39 -0.85 -2.88
#